data_cbc105790ea33c7d79cae9b580624405
#
_entry.id   cbc105790ea33c7d79cae9b580624405
#
_cell.length_a   1.000
_cell.length_b   1.000
_cell.length_c   1.000
_cell.angle_alpha   90.00
_cell.angle_beta   90.00
_cell.angle_gamma   90.00
#
_symmetry.space_group_name_H-M   'P 1'
#
loop_
_entity.id
_entity.type
_entity.pdbx_description
1 polymer ?
#
loop_
_entity_poly.entity_id
_entity_poly.type
_entity_poly.pdbx_seq_one_letter_code
_entity_poly.pdbx_strand_id
1 'polypeptide(L)'
;MTETTKRTTKVWAHRGASGYRPENTLEAFELAIRQGADGIELDVHTSADGELIVMHDETVDRVTDGTGLIKDMTSAQLKELKVSTSAEPTGIYRVPTLAEVLDLMRTTDMMVNIELKNSICFYPGMEGKILKLVKEMNMEDQLIYSSFNHYSLLQLKQLNDHVQTGILFSDGWVNPAMYAKNLGINAVHPAVYHLKYPQFMEEVKRAGLKMHVWTANKPEHIQLVKDAGAEAVITNYPDRAIEIIEK
;
A
#
# COMPACT_ATOMS: atom_id res chain seq x y z
N MET A 1 -4.69 -23.61 20.56
CA MET A 1 -4.04 -22.39 19.99
C MET A 1 -2.88 -22.90 19.17
N THR A 2 -3.03 -22.99 17.86
CA THR A 2 -1.95 -23.36 16.96
C THR A 2 -1.02 -22.16 16.88
N GLU A 3 0.26 -22.31 17.32
CA GLU A 3 1.32 -21.34 17.02
C GLU A 3 1.32 -21.13 15.50
N THR A 4 0.86 -19.98 15.06
CA THR A 4 1.04 -19.55 13.67
C THR A 4 2.54 -19.34 13.48
N THR A 5 3.20 -20.27 12.81
CA THR A 5 4.58 -20.13 12.36
C THR A 5 4.69 -18.81 11.61
N LYS A 6 5.46 -17.87 12.16
CA LYS A 6 5.63 -16.53 11.59
C LYS A 6 6.27 -16.67 10.21
N ARG A 7 5.54 -16.35 9.14
CA ARG A 7 6.02 -16.40 7.75
C ARG A 7 7.31 -15.58 7.60
N THR A 8 8.27 -16.10 6.88
CA THR A 8 9.52 -15.39 6.56
C THR A 8 9.28 -14.23 5.57
N THR A 9 8.45 -14.45 4.56
CA THR A 9 7.94 -13.40 3.66
C THR A 9 6.50 -13.09 4.01
N LYS A 10 6.21 -11.84 4.36
CA LYS A 10 4.87 -11.37 4.71
C LYS A 10 3.98 -11.25 3.48
N VAL A 11 2.67 -11.41 3.64
CA VAL A 11 1.69 -11.23 2.58
C VAL A 11 0.87 -9.98 2.85
N TRP A 12 1.02 -8.96 1.98
CA TRP A 12 0.25 -7.73 2.04
C TRP A 12 -0.76 -7.67 0.90
N ALA A 13 -2.00 -7.37 1.24
CA ALA A 13 -3.11 -7.29 0.31
C ALA A 13 -3.09 -5.93 -0.41
N HIS A 14 -2.77 -5.93 -1.71
CA HIS A 14 -2.71 -4.76 -2.60
C HIS A 14 -4.09 -4.15 -2.80
N ARG A 15 -4.33 -2.98 -2.22
CA ARG A 15 -5.64 -2.31 -2.18
C ARG A 15 -6.71 -3.20 -1.54
N GLY A 16 -6.30 -4.00 -0.53
CA GLY A 16 -7.12 -5.07 0.01
C GLY A 16 -7.07 -6.35 -0.82
N ALA A 17 -7.98 -7.30 -0.59
CA ALA A 17 -8.13 -8.50 -1.40
C ALA A 17 -8.80 -8.17 -2.75
N SER A 18 -8.15 -7.29 -3.52
CA SER A 18 -8.69 -6.62 -4.71
C SER A 18 -8.89 -7.55 -5.92
N GLY A 19 -8.39 -8.77 -5.86
CA GLY A 19 -8.72 -9.82 -6.82
C GLY A 19 -10.12 -10.40 -6.65
N TYR A 20 -10.82 -10.08 -5.55
CA TYR A 20 -12.14 -10.63 -5.18
C TYR A 20 -13.17 -9.55 -4.83
N ARG A 21 -12.74 -8.37 -4.41
CA ARG A 21 -13.58 -7.22 -4.04
C ARG A 21 -13.07 -5.96 -4.73
N PRO A 22 -13.88 -4.92 -4.87
CA PRO A 22 -13.40 -3.66 -5.44
C PRO A 22 -12.21 -3.12 -4.64
N GLU A 23 -11.17 -2.73 -5.36
CA GLU A 23 -9.94 -2.18 -4.78
C GLU A 23 -10.21 -0.98 -3.87
N ASN A 24 -9.41 -0.83 -2.81
CA ASN A 24 -9.48 0.31 -1.89
C ASN A 24 -10.85 0.51 -1.23
N THR A 25 -11.60 -0.57 -0.96
CA THR A 25 -12.86 -0.53 -0.21
C THR A 25 -12.71 -1.22 1.14
N LEU A 26 -13.56 -0.86 2.11
CA LEU A 26 -13.58 -1.50 3.42
C LEU A 26 -13.78 -3.02 3.30
N GLU A 27 -14.65 -3.45 2.39
CA GLU A 27 -14.94 -4.86 2.15
C GLU A 27 -13.75 -5.64 1.58
N ALA A 28 -12.89 -4.97 0.78
CA ALA A 28 -11.64 -5.57 0.29
C ALA A 28 -10.63 -5.74 1.44
N PHE A 29 -10.55 -4.77 2.35
CA PHE A 29 -9.68 -4.85 3.53
C PHE A 29 -10.19 -5.88 4.54
N GLU A 30 -11.50 -5.91 4.82
CA GLU A 30 -12.11 -6.95 5.66
C GLU A 30 -11.89 -8.36 5.11
N LEU A 31 -11.97 -8.53 3.79
CA LEU A 31 -11.67 -9.83 3.17
C LEU A 31 -10.20 -10.21 3.35
N ALA A 32 -9.28 -9.25 3.21
CA ALA A 32 -7.85 -9.50 3.46
C ALA A 32 -7.59 -9.95 4.90
N ILE A 33 -8.27 -9.33 5.88
CA ILE A 33 -8.21 -9.76 7.30
C ILE A 33 -8.70 -11.21 7.44
N ARG A 34 -9.88 -11.53 6.87
CA ARG A 34 -10.44 -12.89 6.91
C ARG A 34 -9.57 -13.94 6.22
N GLN A 35 -8.84 -13.56 5.18
CA GLN A 35 -7.90 -14.44 4.47
C GLN A 35 -6.56 -14.60 5.21
N GLY A 36 -6.33 -13.87 6.30
CA GLY A 36 -5.12 -13.99 7.13
C GLY A 36 -3.89 -13.33 6.51
N ALA A 37 -4.07 -12.24 5.77
CA ALA A 37 -2.97 -11.41 5.32
C ALA A 37 -2.18 -10.85 6.51
N ASP A 38 -0.88 -10.59 6.32
CA ASP A 38 -0.03 -9.98 7.35
C ASP A 38 -0.08 -8.43 7.32
N GLY A 39 -0.67 -7.86 6.27
CA GLY A 39 -0.85 -6.43 6.09
C GLY A 39 -1.73 -6.09 4.91
N ILE A 40 -2.03 -4.82 4.77
CA ILE A 40 -2.68 -4.23 3.61
C ILE A 40 -1.79 -3.14 3.01
N GLU A 41 -2.00 -2.87 1.77
CA GLU A 41 -1.52 -1.69 1.07
C GLU A 41 -2.73 -0.91 0.55
N LEU A 42 -2.65 0.42 0.59
CA LEU A 42 -3.69 1.33 0.15
C LEU A 42 -3.12 2.65 -0.39
N ASP A 43 -3.92 3.32 -1.21
CA ASP A 43 -3.56 4.56 -1.88
C ASP A 43 -4.33 5.75 -1.28
N VAL A 44 -3.65 6.89 -1.02
CA VAL A 44 -4.29 8.06 -0.40
C VAL A 44 -4.15 9.30 -1.26
N HIS A 45 -5.27 10.00 -1.45
CA HIS A 45 -5.41 11.35 -2.01
C HIS A 45 -5.99 12.32 -0.99
N THR A 46 -6.10 13.60 -1.37
CA THR A 46 -6.80 14.62 -0.57
C THR A 46 -7.95 15.20 -1.39
N SER A 47 -9.16 15.23 -0.81
CA SER A 47 -10.36 15.86 -1.38
C SER A 47 -10.32 17.39 -1.38
N ALA A 48 -11.28 18.04 -2.04
CA ALA A 48 -11.39 19.50 -2.09
C ALA A 48 -11.57 20.16 -0.71
N ASP A 49 -12.23 19.49 0.21
CA ASP A 49 -12.41 19.94 1.61
C ASP A 49 -11.30 19.44 2.55
N GLY A 50 -10.26 18.79 1.98
CA GLY A 50 -9.06 18.42 2.68
C GLY A 50 -9.10 17.09 3.43
N GLU A 51 -10.11 16.25 3.22
CA GLU A 51 -10.20 14.91 3.79
C GLU A 51 -9.26 13.93 3.08
N LEU A 52 -8.73 12.96 3.81
CA LEU A 52 -7.86 11.90 3.26
C LEU A 52 -8.72 10.77 2.70
N ILE A 53 -8.68 10.58 1.38
CA ILE A 53 -9.53 9.66 0.62
C ILE A 53 -8.70 8.47 0.13
N VAL A 54 -9.25 7.26 0.26
CA VAL A 54 -8.58 6.03 -0.17
C VAL A 54 -9.06 5.64 -1.56
N MET A 55 -8.19 5.83 -2.56
CA MET A 55 -8.41 5.51 -3.98
C MET A 55 -7.06 5.54 -4.71
N HIS A 56 -6.93 4.77 -5.81
CA HIS A 56 -5.67 4.70 -6.55
C HIS A 56 -5.46 5.84 -7.55
N ASP A 57 -6.43 6.04 -8.46
CA ASP A 57 -6.30 7.00 -9.55
C ASP A 57 -6.61 8.42 -9.03
N GLU A 58 -6.07 9.43 -9.70
CA GLU A 58 -6.39 10.83 -9.43
C GLU A 58 -7.84 11.18 -9.74
N THR A 59 -8.49 10.40 -10.63
CA THR A 59 -9.90 10.53 -11.01
C THR A 59 -10.73 9.37 -10.49
N VAL A 60 -12.03 9.62 -10.33
CA VAL A 60 -12.99 8.61 -9.86
C VAL A 60 -13.51 7.68 -10.97
N ASP A 61 -13.17 7.97 -12.23
CA ASP A 61 -13.82 7.45 -13.45
C ASP A 61 -13.72 5.94 -13.64
N ARG A 62 -12.56 5.34 -13.31
CA ARG A 62 -12.32 3.91 -13.59
C ARG A 62 -13.09 2.98 -12.66
N VAL A 63 -13.23 3.36 -11.42
CA VAL A 63 -13.73 2.46 -10.35
C VAL A 63 -15.07 2.89 -9.76
N THR A 64 -15.63 4.02 -10.20
CA THR A 64 -16.93 4.53 -9.70
C THR A 64 -17.90 4.84 -10.82
N ASP A 65 -19.15 5.17 -10.45
CA ASP A 65 -20.19 5.68 -11.37
C ASP A 65 -20.09 7.20 -11.59
N GLY A 66 -19.09 7.88 -11.02
CA GLY A 66 -18.81 9.30 -11.20
C GLY A 66 -17.73 9.59 -12.23
N THR A 67 -17.42 10.87 -12.42
CA THR A 67 -16.35 11.36 -13.28
C THR A 67 -15.70 12.62 -12.70
N GLY A 68 -14.40 12.77 -12.85
CA GLY A 68 -13.63 13.94 -12.45
C GLY A 68 -12.52 13.65 -11.43
N LEU A 69 -11.81 14.72 -11.04
CA LEU A 69 -10.66 14.62 -10.15
C LEU A 69 -11.10 14.59 -8.67
N ILE A 70 -10.49 13.72 -7.88
CA ILE A 70 -10.71 13.60 -6.42
C ILE A 70 -10.49 14.95 -5.73
N LYS A 71 -9.42 15.68 -6.10
CA LYS A 71 -9.07 16.97 -5.51
C LYS A 71 -10.10 18.08 -5.73
N ASP A 72 -11.01 17.92 -6.68
CA ASP A 72 -12.05 18.89 -7.03
C ASP A 72 -13.42 18.52 -6.45
N MET A 73 -13.52 17.39 -5.74
CA MET A 73 -14.72 16.90 -5.07
C MET A 73 -14.58 16.96 -3.56
N THR A 74 -15.66 17.30 -2.86
CA THR A 74 -15.71 17.17 -1.39
C THR A 74 -15.79 15.71 -0.96
N SER A 75 -15.37 15.42 0.25
CA SER A 75 -15.48 14.07 0.84
C SER A 75 -16.93 13.55 0.82
N ALA A 76 -17.91 14.42 1.07
CA ALA A 76 -19.33 14.09 1.00
C ALA A 76 -19.74 13.64 -0.42
N GLN A 77 -19.29 14.35 -1.46
CA GLN A 77 -19.55 13.96 -2.86
C GLN A 77 -18.91 12.63 -3.21
N LEU A 78 -17.65 12.41 -2.79
CA LEU A 78 -16.93 11.17 -3.02
C LEU A 78 -17.61 9.97 -2.35
N LYS A 79 -18.18 10.14 -1.15
CA LYS A 79 -18.91 9.08 -0.42
C LYS A 79 -20.24 8.69 -1.07
N GLU A 80 -20.85 9.55 -1.86
CA GLU A 80 -22.08 9.21 -2.61
C GLU A 80 -21.79 8.33 -3.83
N LEU A 81 -20.54 8.32 -4.35
CA LEU A 81 -20.17 7.51 -5.49
C LEU A 81 -20.25 6.01 -5.17
N LYS A 82 -20.72 5.24 -6.14
CA LYS A 82 -20.76 3.79 -6.05
C LYS A 82 -19.48 3.22 -6.69
N VAL A 83 -18.68 2.57 -5.87
CA VAL A 83 -17.53 1.82 -6.37
C VAL A 83 -18.03 0.51 -6.95
N SER A 84 -17.53 0.15 -8.13
CA SER A 84 -17.90 -1.10 -8.81
C SER A 84 -16.67 -1.83 -9.34
N THR A 85 -16.82 -3.12 -9.56
CA THR A 85 -15.84 -3.96 -10.24
C THR A 85 -16.54 -4.93 -11.18
N SER A 86 -15.83 -5.36 -12.22
CA SER A 86 -16.33 -6.42 -13.11
C SER A 86 -16.53 -7.78 -12.40
N ALA A 87 -15.80 -8.01 -11.30
CA ALA A 87 -15.90 -9.26 -10.52
C ALA A 87 -17.17 -9.31 -9.66
N GLU A 88 -17.73 -8.17 -9.24
CA GLU A 88 -18.93 -8.09 -8.39
C GLU A 88 -19.78 -6.86 -8.73
N PRO A 89 -20.49 -6.87 -9.85
CA PRO A 89 -21.19 -5.70 -10.37
C PRO A 89 -22.44 -5.28 -9.59
N THR A 90 -22.95 -6.14 -8.71
CA THR A 90 -24.20 -5.92 -7.95
C THR A 90 -23.98 -5.44 -6.52
N GLY A 91 -22.75 -5.43 -6.04
CA GLY A 91 -22.40 -4.90 -4.71
C GLY A 91 -22.56 -3.38 -4.63
N ILE A 92 -22.89 -2.89 -3.44
CA ILE A 92 -22.91 -1.45 -3.15
C ILE A 92 -21.69 -1.15 -2.28
N TYR A 93 -20.65 -0.63 -2.91
CA TYR A 93 -19.40 -0.27 -2.25
C TYR A 93 -19.23 1.26 -2.29
N ARG A 94 -18.50 1.78 -1.32
CA ARG A 94 -18.28 3.22 -1.19
C ARG A 94 -16.80 3.54 -1.12
N VAL A 95 -16.46 4.78 -1.48
CA VAL A 95 -15.12 5.32 -1.32
C VAL A 95 -14.87 5.60 0.15
N PRO A 96 -13.88 4.93 0.80
CA PRO A 96 -13.61 5.19 2.21
C PRO A 96 -12.67 6.37 2.40
N THR A 97 -12.72 6.97 3.58
CA THR A 97 -11.67 7.85 4.10
C THR A 97 -10.55 7.01 4.71
N LEU A 98 -9.35 7.59 4.82
CA LEU A 98 -8.25 6.92 5.53
C LEU A 98 -8.62 6.65 7.00
N ALA A 99 -9.36 7.56 7.64
CA ALA A 99 -9.81 7.37 9.02
C ALA A 99 -10.67 6.11 9.19
N GLU A 100 -11.60 5.85 8.26
CA GLU A 100 -12.44 4.64 8.30
C GLU A 100 -11.62 3.36 8.10
N VAL A 101 -10.62 3.39 7.21
CA VAL A 101 -9.75 2.22 7.02
C VAL A 101 -8.87 1.99 8.24
N LEU A 102 -8.27 3.04 8.81
CA LEU A 102 -7.45 2.90 10.01
C LEU A 102 -8.30 2.45 11.22
N ASP A 103 -9.56 2.88 11.34
CA ASP A 103 -10.47 2.41 12.40
C ASP A 103 -10.73 0.89 12.30
N LEU A 104 -10.88 0.37 11.08
CA LEU A 104 -10.94 -1.07 10.83
C LEU A 104 -9.63 -1.77 11.22
N MET A 105 -8.48 -1.23 10.78
CA MET A 105 -7.18 -1.89 10.94
C MET A 105 -6.64 -1.87 12.37
N ARG A 106 -6.94 -0.84 13.18
CA ARG A 106 -6.46 -0.75 14.58
C ARG A 106 -6.95 -1.88 15.48
N THR A 107 -7.94 -2.66 15.04
CA THR A 107 -8.43 -3.86 15.75
C THR A 107 -7.62 -5.11 15.43
N THR A 108 -6.57 -4.99 14.61
CA THR A 108 -5.71 -6.09 14.14
C THR A 108 -4.24 -5.80 14.44
N ASP A 109 -3.39 -6.83 14.34
CA ASP A 109 -1.93 -6.69 14.39
C ASP A 109 -1.31 -6.55 12.98
N MET A 110 -2.12 -6.27 11.95
CA MET A 110 -1.68 -6.19 10.57
C MET A 110 -0.96 -4.88 10.27
N MET A 111 0.07 -4.94 9.43
CA MET A 111 0.74 -3.75 8.92
C MET A 111 -0.14 -3.02 7.89
N VAL A 112 -0.05 -1.70 7.86
CA VAL A 112 -0.69 -0.85 6.84
C VAL A 112 0.37 -0.09 6.08
N ASN A 113 0.50 -0.35 4.78
CA ASN A 113 1.32 0.45 3.88
C ASN A 113 0.45 1.53 3.23
N ILE A 114 0.71 2.78 3.56
CA ILE A 114 0.03 3.94 2.97
C ILE A 114 0.87 4.47 1.81
N GLU A 115 0.37 4.31 0.58
CA GLU A 115 0.96 5.00 -0.58
C GLU A 115 0.40 6.43 -0.68
N LEU A 116 1.30 7.43 -0.63
CA LEU A 116 0.94 8.83 -0.87
C LEU A 116 0.90 9.09 -2.38
N LYS A 117 -0.31 9.36 -2.92
CA LYS A 117 -0.58 9.59 -4.34
C LYS A 117 -0.43 11.08 -4.69
N ASN A 118 0.75 11.66 -4.47
CA ASN A 118 1.01 13.08 -4.66
C ASN A 118 2.10 13.38 -5.70
N SER A 119 2.30 12.47 -6.66
CA SER A 119 3.25 12.66 -7.78
C SER A 119 2.64 13.47 -8.93
N ILE A 120 1.35 13.31 -9.22
CA ILE A 120 0.62 13.97 -10.31
C ILE A 120 -0.21 15.13 -9.75
N CYS A 121 -1.09 14.86 -8.79
CA CYS A 121 -1.79 15.88 -8.04
C CYS A 121 -0.99 16.24 -6.79
N PHE A 122 -0.59 17.49 -6.68
CA PHE A 122 0.14 17.97 -5.51
C PHE A 122 -0.83 18.37 -4.39
N TYR A 123 -0.63 17.81 -3.19
CA TYR A 123 -1.50 18.03 -2.00
C TYR A 123 -0.68 18.66 -0.86
N PRO A 124 -0.56 19.99 -0.78
CA PRO A 124 0.22 20.64 0.27
C PRO A 124 -0.25 20.25 1.68
N GLY A 125 0.67 19.76 2.51
CA GLY A 125 0.41 19.39 3.90
C GLY A 125 -0.24 18.02 4.10
N MET A 126 -0.35 17.19 3.06
CA MET A 126 -0.87 15.83 3.12
C MET A 126 -0.10 14.98 4.14
N GLU A 127 1.22 15.05 4.14
CA GLU A 127 2.11 14.31 5.03
C GLU A 127 1.80 14.59 6.51
N GLY A 128 1.67 15.87 6.84
CA GLY A 128 1.34 16.29 8.21
C GLY A 128 -0.05 15.85 8.65
N LYS A 129 -1.04 15.86 7.75
CA LYS A 129 -2.39 15.37 8.03
C LYS A 129 -2.41 13.87 8.30
N ILE A 130 -1.69 13.08 7.48
CA ILE A 130 -1.59 11.63 7.67
C ILE A 130 -0.93 11.31 9.01
N LEU A 131 0.23 11.92 9.31
CA LEU A 131 0.94 11.70 10.57
C LEU A 131 0.09 12.08 11.79
N LYS A 132 -0.66 13.18 11.71
CA LYS A 132 -1.57 13.61 12.76
C LYS A 132 -2.67 12.57 13.01
N LEU A 133 -3.35 12.13 11.96
CA LEU A 133 -4.41 11.11 12.05
C LEU A 133 -3.89 9.80 12.65
N VAL A 134 -2.77 9.30 12.15
CA VAL A 134 -2.14 8.05 12.64
C VAL A 134 -1.80 8.14 14.12
N LYS A 135 -1.24 9.28 14.57
CA LYS A 135 -0.94 9.52 15.97
C LYS A 135 -2.20 9.60 16.84
N GLU A 136 -3.25 10.27 16.39
CA GLU A 136 -4.53 10.36 17.11
C GLU A 136 -5.19 8.98 17.29
N MET A 137 -4.91 8.04 16.37
CA MET A 137 -5.40 6.66 16.43
C MET A 137 -4.45 5.69 17.14
N ASN A 138 -3.26 6.14 17.58
CA ASN A 138 -2.19 5.35 18.21
C ASN A 138 -1.76 4.14 17.35
N MET A 139 -1.53 4.36 16.07
CA MET A 139 -1.19 3.31 15.10
C MET A 139 0.24 3.42 14.54
N GLU A 140 1.11 4.28 15.08
CA GLU A 140 2.43 4.59 14.50
C GLU A 140 3.28 3.33 14.25
N ASP A 141 3.20 2.33 15.13
CA ASP A 141 3.99 1.10 15.05
C ASP A 141 3.50 0.11 13.98
N GLN A 142 2.28 0.31 13.44
CA GLN A 142 1.68 -0.54 12.41
C GLN A 142 1.84 0.04 10.99
N LEU A 143 2.45 1.22 10.84
CA LEU A 143 2.46 1.95 9.58
C LEU A 143 3.81 1.91 8.88
N ILE A 144 3.74 1.82 7.54
CA ILE A 144 4.81 2.17 6.64
C ILE A 144 4.25 3.10 5.56
N TYR A 145 5.05 4.06 5.12
CA TYR A 145 4.65 5.04 4.11
C TYR A 145 5.44 4.81 2.83
N SER A 146 4.77 4.78 1.71
CA SER A 146 5.41 4.65 0.41
C SER A 146 4.95 5.72 -0.57
N SER A 147 5.76 6.04 -1.55
CA SER A 147 5.39 6.97 -2.62
C SER A 147 6.35 6.85 -3.79
N PHE A 148 5.87 7.15 -5.01
CA PHE A 148 6.69 7.49 -6.18
C PHE A 148 7.25 8.91 -6.08
N ASN A 149 6.64 9.79 -5.27
CA ASN A 149 7.17 11.10 -4.93
C ASN A 149 8.12 10.99 -3.72
N HIS A 150 9.40 10.76 -3.99
CA HIS A 150 10.39 10.57 -2.92
C HIS A 150 10.61 11.84 -2.08
N TYR A 151 10.29 13.04 -2.59
CA TYR A 151 10.31 14.27 -1.77
C TYR A 151 9.27 14.23 -0.65
N SER A 152 8.10 13.60 -0.89
CA SER A 152 7.07 13.37 0.12
C SER A 152 7.59 12.49 1.27
N LEU A 153 8.35 11.43 0.94
CA LEU A 153 8.98 10.57 1.95
C LEU A 153 10.00 11.32 2.80
N LEU A 154 10.80 12.21 2.18
CA LEU A 154 11.73 13.06 2.92
C LEU A 154 10.98 14.05 3.81
N GLN A 155 9.87 14.61 3.37
CA GLN A 155 9.02 15.49 4.17
C GLN A 155 8.42 14.75 5.37
N LEU A 156 7.93 13.51 5.20
CA LEU A 156 7.49 12.67 6.31
C LEU A 156 8.58 12.49 7.36
N LYS A 157 9.81 12.17 6.93
CA LYS A 157 10.96 12.00 7.83
C LYS A 157 11.40 13.31 8.51
N GLN A 158 11.24 14.46 7.87
CA GLN A 158 11.48 15.75 8.50
C GLN A 158 10.46 16.07 9.59
N LEU A 159 9.19 15.65 9.40
CA LEU A 159 8.11 15.83 10.38
C LEU A 159 8.21 14.82 11.53
N ASN A 160 8.65 13.60 11.25
CA ASN A 160 8.87 12.54 12.23
C ASN A 160 9.95 11.58 11.70
N ASP A 161 11.13 11.60 12.27
CA ASP A 161 12.29 10.79 11.84
C ASP A 161 12.15 9.29 12.14
N HIS A 162 11.21 8.90 13.01
CA HIS A 162 10.93 7.50 13.37
C HIS A 162 10.04 6.76 12.36
N VAL A 163 9.40 7.47 11.42
CA VAL A 163 8.52 6.82 10.45
C VAL A 163 9.25 5.82 9.56
N GLN A 164 8.59 4.69 9.30
CA GLN A 164 9.07 3.72 8.32
C GLN A 164 8.66 4.16 6.92
N THR A 165 9.62 4.21 6.01
CA THR A 165 9.40 4.70 4.64
C THR A 165 9.95 3.74 3.59
N GLY A 166 9.31 3.70 2.42
CA GLY A 166 9.74 2.89 1.29
C GLY A 166 9.60 3.63 -0.04
N ILE A 167 10.65 3.62 -0.87
CA ILE A 167 10.59 4.21 -2.21
C ILE A 167 9.88 3.27 -3.18
N LEU A 168 8.87 3.79 -3.88
CA LEU A 168 8.25 3.13 -5.04
C LEU A 168 8.98 3.55 -6.32
N PHE A 169 9.16 2.61 -7.23
CA PHE A 169 9.68 2.85 -8.57
C PHE A 169 9.28 1.74 -9.53
N SER A 170 9.05 2.11 -10.80
CA SER A 170 8.71 1.18 -11.89
C SER A 170 9.81 1.06 -12.95
N ASP A 171 10.68 2.06 -13.06
CA ASP A 171 11.74 2.08 -14.06
C ASP A 171 12.99 1.32 -13.61
N GLY A 172 13.81 0.91 -14.58
CA GLY A 172 15.05 0.19 -14.33
C GLY A 172 16.16 1.10 -13.83
N TRP A 173 16.18 1.39 -12.53
CA TRP A 173 17.23 2.18 -11.90
C TRP A 173 18.47 1.34 -11.60
N VAL A 174 19.64 1.96 -11.78
CA VAL A 174 20.91 1.38 -11.34
C VAL A 174 21.11 1.78 -9.87
N ASN A 175 21.29 0.77 -9.02
CA ASN A 175 21.57 0.92 -7.59
C ASN A 175 20.54 1.76 -6.80
N PRO A 176 19.22 1.48 -6.92
CA PRO A 176 18.18 2.19 -6.18
C PRO A 176 18.31 1.99 -4.67
N ALA A 177 18.93 0.89 -4.24
CA ALA A 177 19.17 0.60 -2.83
C ALA A 177 20.13 1.62 -2.19
N MET A 178 21.20 2.01 -2.87
CA MET A 178 22.11 3.03 -2.36
C MET A 178 21.45 4.42 -2.33
N TYR A 179 20.64 4.74 -3.33
CA TYR A 179 19.84 5.96 -3.34
C TYR A 179 18.91 6.02 -2.12
N ALA A 180 18.12 4.97 -1.87
CA ALA A 180 17.23 4.90 -0.71
C ALA A 180 18.00 5.03 0.61
N LYS A 181 19.12 4.32 0.74
CA LYS A 181 19.97 4.37 1.93
C LYS A 181 20.53 5.77 2.21
N ASN A 182 21.01 6.47 1.18
CA ASN A 182 21.54 7.82 1.31
C ASN A 182 20.46 8.85 1.73
N LEU A 183 19.19 8.57 1.44
CA LEU A 183 18.05 9.37 1.89
C LEU A 183 17.53 8.95 3.29
N GLY A 184 18.13 7.94 3.92
CA GLY A 184 17.66 7.41 5.20
C GLY A 184 16.34 6.66 5.10
N ILE A 185 15.97 6.16 3.92
CA ILE A 185 14.76 5.37 3.66
C ILE A 185 14.97 3.93 4.14
N ASN A 186 13.92 3.30 4.65
CA ASN A 186 13.97 2.00 5.33
C ASN A 186 13.78 0.81 4.38
N ALA A 187 13.08 1.01 3.26
CA ALA A 187 12.70 -0.06 2.33
C ALA A 187 12.71 0.40 0.87
N VAL A 188 12.82 -0.57 -0.02
CA VAL A 188 12.53 -0.42 -1.45
C VAL A 188 11.26 -1.18 -1.80
N HIS A 189 10.40 -0.58 -2.62
CA HIS A 189 9.17 -1.17 -3.12
C HIS A 189 9.26 -1.34 -4.65
N PRO A 190 10.01 -2.35 -5.12
CA PRO A 190 10.16 -2.61 -6.55
C PRO A 190 8.95 -3.30 -7.14
N ALA A 191 8.70 -3.07 -8.43
CA ALA A 191 7.84 -3.95 -9.21
C ALA A 191 8.48 -5.34 -9.35
N VAL A 192 7.68 -6.39 -9.40
CA VAL A 192 8.15 -7.80 -9.36
C VAL A 192 9.18 -8.15 -10.44
N TYR A 193 9.12 -7.49 -11.61
CA TYR A 193 10.06 -7.75 -12.69
C TYR A 193 11.51 -7.30 -12.40
N HIS A 194 11.73 -6.42 -11.41
CA HIS A 194 13.09 -6.02 -10.98
C HIS A 194 13.86 -7.20 -10.36
N LEU A 195 13.14 -8.17 -9.79
CA LEU A 195 13.77 -9.37 -9.22
C LEU A 195 14.48 -10.26 -10.27
N LYS A 196 14.26 -10.00 -11.56
CA LYS A 196 14.96 -10.66 -12.65
C LYS A 196 16.41 -10.17 -12.85
N TYR A 197 16.77 -9.04 -12.18
CA TYR A 197 18.14 -8.51 -12.23
C TYR A 197 18.92 -8.98 -10.99
N PRO A 198 19.89 -9.91 -11.15
CA PRO A 198 20.67 -10.43 -10.00
C PRO A 198 21.37 -9.31 -9.21
N GLN A 199 21.88 -8.30 -9.91
CA GLN A 199 22.59 -7.16 -9.32
C GLN A 199 21.68 -6.38 -8.35
N PHE A 200 20.41 -6.19 -8.69
CA PHE A 200 19.44 -5.48 -7.86
C PHE A 200 19.27 -6.17 -6.49
N MET A 201 19.14 -7.50 -6.49
CA MET A 201 18.98 -8.27 -5.26
C MET A 201 20.22 -8.15 -4.34
N GLU A 202 21.41 -8.21 -4.93
CA GLU A 202 22.67 -8.03 -4.19
C GLU A 202 22.81 -6.62 -3.63
N GLU A 203 22.40 -5.60 -4.39
CA GLU A 203 22.42 -4.19 -3.96
C GLU A 203 21.51 -3.96 -2.74
N VAL A 204 20.27 -4.47 -2.77
CA VAL A 204 19.31 -4.34 -1.67
C VAL A 204 19.84 -5.05 -0.41
N LYS A 205 20.33 -6.27 -0.55
CA LYS A 205 20.91 -7.06 0.55
C LYS A 205 22.14 -6.36 1.16
N ARG A 206 23.05 -5.86 0.33
CA ARG A 206 24.25 -5.12 0.77
C ARG A 206 23.89 -3.81 1.49
N ALA A 207 22.83 -3.12 1.03
CA ALA A 207 22.34 -1.91 1.67
C ALA A 207 21.67 -2.17 3.03
N GLY A 208 21.24 -3.41 3.30
CA GLY A 208 20.51 -3.79 4.52
C GLY A 208 19.07 -3.23 4.55
N LEU A 209 18.48 -3.02 3.37
CA LEU A 209 17.12 -2.49 3.24
C LEU A 209 16.10 -3.62 3.18
N LYS A 210 14.89 -3.35 3.68
CA LYS A 210 13.73 -4.21 3.46
C LYS A 210 13.26 -4.10 2.00
N MET A 211 12.61 -5.15 1.52
CA MET A 211 12.06 -5.19 0.17
C MET A 211 10.59 -5.64 0.21
N HIS A 212 9.70 -4.80 -0.29
CA HIS A 212 8.26 -5.05 -0.40
C HIS A 212 7.87 -5.03 -1.87
N VAL A 213 7.59 -6.20 -2.45
CA VAL A 213 7.51 -6.39 -3.91
C VAL A 213 6.08 -6.36 -4.41
N TRP A 214 5.78 -5.51 -5.37
CA TRP A 214 4.47 -5.33 -6.01
C TRP A 214 4.53 -5.55 -7.53
N THR A 215 3.44 -5.84 -8.25
CA THR A 215 2.29 -6.55 -7.76
C THR A 215 2.43 -7.99 -8.20
N ALA A 216 2.53 -8.93 -7.27
CA ALA A 216 2.79 -10.34 -7.56
C ALA A 216 1.48 -11.15 -7.48
N ASN A 217 0.77 -11.26 -8.61
CA ASN A 217 -0.53 -11.91 -8.70
C ASN A 217 -0.47 -13.34 -9.27
N LYS A 218 0.62 -13.69 -9.94
CA LYS A 218 0.82 -15.02 -10.55
C LYS A 218 1.62 -15.91 -9.61
N PRO A 219 1.34 -17.23 -9.56
CA PRO A 219 2.08 -18.16 -8.70
C PRO A 219 3.61 -18.08 -8.87
N GLU A 220 4.08 -17.98 -10.11
CA GLU A 220 5.50 -17.85 -10.42
C GLU A 220 6.11 -16.54 -9.92
N HIS A 221 5.33 -15.45 -9.87
CA HIS A 221 5.78 -14.18 -9.31
C HIS A 221 5.87 -14.24 -7.78
N ILE A 222 4.89 -14.87 -7.12
CA ILE A 222 4.89 -15.05 -5.67
C ILE A 222 6.08 -15.91 -5.26
N GLN A 223 6.32 -17.02 -5.98
CA GLN A 223 7.47 -17.89 -5.74
C GLN A 223 8.79 -17.12 -5.91
N LEU A 224 8.91 -16.32 -6.97
CA LEU A 224 10.09 -15.47 -7.20
C LEU A 224 10.36 -14.51 -6.04
N VAL A 225 9.31 -13.90 -5.47
CA VAL A 225 9.41 -12.99 -4.30
C VAL A 225 9.87 -13.76 -3.06
N LYS A 226 9.33 -14.96 -2.82
CA LYS A 226 9.74 -15.84 -1.73
C LYS A 226 11.22 -16.24 -1.86
N ASP A 227 11.64 -16.70 -3.04
CA ASP A 227 13.01 -17.14 -3.30
C ASP A 227 14.02 -16.00 -3.20
N ALA A 228 13.59 -14.78 -3.51
CA ALA A 228 14.37 -13.56 -3.33
C ALA A 228 14.60 -13.19 -1.86
N GLY A 229 13.84 -13.79 -0.92
CA GLY A 229 13.91 -13.47 0.49
C GLY A 229 13.36 -12.07 0.81
N ALA A 230 12.37 -11.59 0.04
CA ALA A 230 11.74 -10.31 0.29
C ALA A 230 10.99 -10.31 1.63
N GLU A 231 10.98 -9.16 2.31
CA GLU A 231 10.24 -8.98 3.56
C GLU A 231 8.74 -9.13 3.35
N ALA A 232 8.20 -8.59 2.23
CA ALA A 232 6.79 -8.73 1.88
C ALA A 232 6.53 -8.92 0.39
N VAL A 233 5.50 -9.70 0.07
CA VAL A 233 4.84 -9.77 -1.22
C VAL A 233 3.54 -8.98 -1.18
N ILE A 234 3.35 -8.07 -2.13
CA ILE A 234 2.14 -7.26 -2.27
C ILE A 234 1.33 -7.83 -3.44
N THR A 235 0.09 -8.28 -3.17
CA THR A 235 -0.72 -9.07 -4.11
C THR A 235 -2.22 -8.77 -4.00
N ASN A 236 -2.95 -8.92 -5.11
CA ASN A 236 -4.41 -8.85 -5.14
C ASN A 236 -5.09 -10.12 -4.57
N TYR A 237 -4.31 -11.21 -4.39
CA TYR A 237 -4.81 -12.55 -4.00
C TYR A 237 -4.07 -13.05 -2.76
N PRO A 238 -4.32 -12.47 -1.56
CA PRO A 238 -3.56 -12.82 -0.36
C PRO A 238 -3.68 -14.30 0.04
N ASP A 239 -4.84 -14.92 -0.09
CA ASP A 239 -5.06 -16.35 0.17
C ASP A 239 -4.11 -17.24 -0.67
N ARG A 240 -4.01 -16.97 -1.98
CA ARG A 240 -3.11 -17.72 -2.88
C ARG A 240 -1.63 -17.49 -2.55
N ALA A 241 -1.29 -16.26 -2.19
CA ALA A 241 0.08 -15.96 -1.80
C ALA A 241 0.46 -16.69 -0.51
N ILE A 242 -0.42 -16.73 0.48
CA ILE A 242 -0.23 -17.47 1.73
C ILE A 242 0.05 -18.94 1.44
N GLU A 243 -0.78 -19.60 0.62
CA GLU A 243 -0.59 -21.00 0.25
C GLU A 243 0.78 -21.30 -0.38
N ILE A 244 1.34 -20.35 -1.15
CA ILE A 244 2.64 -20.54 -1.80
C ILE A 244 3.79 -20.25 -0.83
N ILE A 245 3.64 -19.21 0.01
CA ILE A 245 4.67 -18.83 0.98
C ILE A 245 4.84 -19.90 2.07
N GLU A 246 3.77 -20.56 2.49
CA GLU A 246 3.77 -21.57 3.55
C GLU A 246 4.24 -22.96 3.11
N LYS A 247 4.32 -23.23 1.82
CA LYS A 247 4.90 -24.46 1.24
C LYS A 247 6.42 -24.43 1.22
#